data_e36d305214a15e9d936c98013d3381b5
#
_entry.id   e36d305214a15e9d936c98013d3381b5
#
_cell.length_a   1.000
_cell.length_b   1.000
_cell.length_c   1.000
_cell.angle_alpha   90.00
_cell.angle_beta   90.00
_cell.angle_gamma   90.00
#
_symmetry.space_group_name_H-M   'P 1'
#
loop_
_entity.id
_entity.type
_entity.pdbx_description
1 polymer ?
#
loop_
_entity_poly.entity_id
_entity_poly.type
_entity_poly.pdbx_seq_one_letter_code
_entity_poly.pdbx_strand_id
1 'polypeptide(L)'
;MRLKYWLAVAGVLLTAVTHAQKPADTNTPGAALHGLFDRVWEWELTQDPLWASSLGDRRWNDRWEDISIGALAARQAHRQEVLKDLAAIPRDQLSPADRLNYDLFRHQYQMTVEGFQHRQYLIRTSTLSGVQGTEFVVDSLRFHTIKDFDDW
;
A
#
# COMPACT_ATOMS: atom_id res chain seq x y z
N MET A 1 -72.31 -12.47 19.83
CA MET A 1 -71.69 -11.68 18.78
C MET A 1 -70.21 -11.86 18.85
N ARG A 2 -69.58 -12.65 17.99
CA ARG A 2 -68.14 -12.95 17.98
C ARG A 2 -67.53 -12.29 16.72
N LEU A 3 -66.75 -11.21 16.89
CA LEU A 3 -66.06 -10.51 15.81
C LEU A 3 -64.75 -11.20 15.56
N LYS A 4 -64.52 -11.77 14.36
CA LYS A 4 -63.28 -12.41 13.94
C LYS A 4 -62.37 -11.35 13.31
N TYR A 5 -61.25 -11.08 13.95
CA TYR A 5 -60.18 -10.23 13.34
C TYR A 5 -59.29 -11.10 12.45
N TRP A 6 -59.30 -10.78 11.17
CA TRP A 6 -58.34 -11.30 10.21
C TRP A 6 -57.05 -10.43 10.26
N LEU A 7 -55.96 -11.00 10.70
CA LEU A 7 -54.65 -10.41 10.58
C LEU A 7 -54.06 -10.86 9.24
N ALA A 8 -53.95 -9.91 8.29
CA ALA A 8 -53.20 -10.07 7.06
C ALA A 8 -51.73 -9.83 7.38
N VAL A 9 -50.91 -10.88 7.37
CA VAL A 9 -49.43 -10.78 7.44
C VAL A 9 -48.93 -10.51 6.03
N ALA A 10 -48.58 -9.26 5.73
CA ALA A 10 -47.86 -8.90 4.50
C ALA A 10 -46.41 -9.33 4.65
N GLY A 11 -46.04 -10.44 4.03
CA GLY A 11 -44.66 -10.87 3.92
C GLY A 11 -43.89 -9.96 2.96
N VAL A 12 -42.97 -9.13 3.51
CA VAL A 12 -41.99 -8.38 2.72
C VAL A 12 -40.89 -9.34 2.30
N LEU A 13 -40.92 -9.79 1.05
CA LEU A 13 -39.81 -10.49 0.41
C LEU A 13 -38.66 -9.53 0.18
N LEU A 14 -37.69 -9.55 1.09
CA LEU A 14 -36.38 -8.89 0.89
C LEU A 14 -35.60 -9.73 -0.13
N THR A 15 -35.64 -9.32 -1.40
CA THR A 15 -34.75 -9.88 -2.42
C THR A 15 -33.36 -9.29 -2.18
N ALA A 16 -32.51 -10.06 -1.50
CA ALA A 16 -31.07 -9.76 -1.42
C ALA A 16 -30.49 -9.89 -2.84
N VAL A 17 -30.23 -8.76 -3.48
CA VAL A 17 -29.44 -8.70 -4.71
C VAL A 17 -28.01 -8.98 -4.33
N THR A 18 -27.62 -10.24 -4.30
CA THR A 18 -26.21 -10.64 -4.25
C THR A 18 -25.58 -10.21 -5.56
N HIS A 19 -24.84 -9.10 -5.53
CA HIS A 19 -23.89 -8.79 -6.59
C HIS A 19 -22.81 -9.86 -6.53
N ALA A 20 -22.97 -10.90 -7.34
CA ALA A 20 -21.90 -11.84 -7.61
C ALA A 20 -20.79 -11.06 -8.31
N GLN A 21 -19.76 -10.69 -7.56
CA GLN A 21 -18.56 -10.09 -8.11
C GLN A 21 -17.93 -11.15 -9.01
N LYS A 22 -17.99 -10.90 -10.34
CA LYS A 22 -17.32 -11.76 -11.32
C LYS A 22 -15.86 -11.89 -10.90
N PRO A 23 -15.28 -13.10 -10.83
CA PRO A 23 -13.86 -13.25 -10.56
C PRO A 23 -13.09 -12.32 -11.49
N ALA A 24 -12.22 -11.48 -10.94
CA ALA A 24 -11.39 -10.60 -11.74
C ALA A 24 -10.55 -11.47 -12.68
N ASP A 25 -10.69 -11.21 -13.97
CA ASP A 25 -9.90 -11.90 -15.00
C ASP A 25 -8.46 -11.49 -14.80
N THR A 26 -7.62 -12.38 -14.25
CA THR A 26 -6.24 -12.10 -13.82
C THR A 26 -5.32 -11.71 -14.98
N ASN A 27 -5.82 -11.76 -16.21
CA ASN A 27 -5.07 -11.51 -17.42
C ASN A 27 -5.40 -10.17 -18.09
N THR A 28 -6.04 -9.25 -17.34
CA THR A 28 -6.34 -7.91 -17.86
C THR A 28 -5.24 -6.90 -17.50
N PRO A 29 -5.03 -5.83 -18.30
CA PRO A 29 -4.10 -4.77 -17.97
C PRO A 29 -4.33 -4.14 -16.59
N GLY A 30 -5.60 -4.01 -16.18
CA GLY A 30 -5.96 -3.54 -14.83
C GLY A 30 -5.47 -4.48 -13.74
N ALA A 31 -5.68 -5.80 -13.92
CA ALA A 31 -5.17 -6.79 -12.96
C ALA A 31 -3.63 -6.80 -12.90
N ALA A 32 -2.95 -6.62 -14.02
CA ALA A 32 -1.49 -6.49 -14.07
C ALA A 32 -1.01 -5.24 -13.31
N LEU A 33 -1.70 -4.11 -13.47
CA LEU A 33 -1.40 -2.86 -12.77
C LEU A 33 -1.58 -3.02 -11.25
N HIS A 34 -2.71 -3.55 -10.81
CA HIS A 34 -2.99 -3.76 -9.39
C HIS A 34 -1.99 -4.76 -8.79
N GLY A 35 -1.69 -5.85 -9.50
CA GLY A 35 -0.66 -6.80 -9.07
C GLY A 35 0.75 -6.19 -8.99
N LEU A 36 1.08 -5.21 -9.83
CA LEU A 36 2.32 -4.44 -9.68
C LEU A 36 2.28 -3.59 -8.41
N PHE A 37 1.17 -2.88 -8.15
CA PHE A 37 1.02 -2.08 -6.93
C PHE A 37 1.14 -2.92 -5.67
N ASP A 38 0.50 -4.09 -5.62
CA ASP A 38 0.57 -4.99 -4.47
C ASP A 38 2.02 -5.46 -4.20
N ARG A 39 2.76 -5.86 -5.24
CA ARG A 39 4.17 -6.25 -5.10
C ARG A 39 5.04 -5.11 -4.62
N VAL A 40 4.83 -3.92 -5.16
CA VAL A 40 5.58 -2.73 -4.78
C VAL A 40 5.27 -2.33 -3.34
N TRP A 41 4.00 -2.37 -2.94
CA TRP A 41 3.57 -2.11 -1.57
C TRP A 41 4.27 -3.03 -0.57
N GLU A 42 4.22 -4.35 -0.80
CA GLU A 42 4.90 -5.31 0.06
C GLU A 42 6.42 -5.09 0.10
N TRP A 43 7.01 -4.74 -1.01
CA TRP A 43 8.44 -4.43 -1.06
C TRP A 43 8.78 -3.16 -0.27
N GLU A 44 8.02 -2.07 -0.43
CA GLU A 44 8.24 -0.81 0.31
C GLU A 44 8.14 -1.02 1.83
N LEU A 45 7.20 -1.85 2.30
CA LEU A 45 7.10 -2.19 3.72
C LEU A 45 8.37 -2.89 4.25
N THR A 46 9.04 -3.69 3.42
CA THR A 46 10.32 -4.31 3.81
C THR A 46 11.47 -3.33 3.84
N GLN A 47 11.41 -2.24 3.06
CA GLN A 47 12.46 -1.25 2.97
C GLN A 47 12.38 -0.18 4.06
N ASP A 48 11.18 0.09 4.56
CA ASP A 48 10.94 1.05 5.64
C ASP A 48 10.14 0.38 6.79
N PRO A 49 10.84 -0.38 7.66
CA PRO A 49 10.21 -1.07 8.79
C PRO A 49 9.50 -0.12 9.76
N LEU A 50 10.02 1.10 9.98
CA LEU A 50 9.39 2.09 10.86
C LEU A 50 8.05 2.56 10.31
N TRP A 51 8.00 2.82 9.00
CA TRP A 51 6.75 3.17 8.35
C TRP A 51 5.75 2.01 8.39
N ALA A 52 6.19 0.77 8.11
CA ALA A 52 5.35 -0.41 8.24
C ALA A 52 4.76 -0.54 9.64
N SER A 53 5.58 -0.35 10.68
CA SER A 53 5.13 -0.37 12.08
C SER A 53 4.10 0.73 12.37
N SER A 54 4.29 1.94 11.84
CA SER A 54 3.34 3.05 12.00
C SER A 54 1.97 2.77 11.36
N LEU A 55 1.93 1.94 10.33
CA LEU A 55 0.70 1.44 9.70
C LEU A 55 0.07 0.27 10.46
N GLY A 56 0.72 -0.24 11.50
CA GLY A 56 0.28 -1.39 12.29
C GLY A 56 0.76 -2.73 11.75
N ASP A 57 1.63 -2.74 10.73
CA ASP A 57 2.26 -3.97 10.24
C ASP A 57 3.48 -4.33 11.10
N ARG A 58 3.29 -5.34 11.94
CA ARG A 58 4.28 -5.76 12.95
C ARG A 58 5.32 -6.74 12.43
N ARG A 59 5.25 -7.16 11.17
CA ARG A 59 6.13 -8.16 10.58
C ARG A 59 7.61 -7.76 10.59
N TRP A 60 7.87 -6.45 10.69
CA TRP A 60 9.20 -5.85 10.54
C TRP A 60 9.65 -5.05 11.77
N ASN A 61 8.96 -5.16 12.90
CA ASN A 61 9.26 -4.41 14.12
C ASN A 61 10.67 -4.66 14.68
N ASP A 62 11.27 -5.80 14.34
CA ASP A 62 12.62 -6.21 14.76
C ASP A 62 13.74 -5.62 13.89
N ARG A 63 13.44 -4.68 13.00
CA ARG A 63 14.38 -4.17 11.99
C ARG A 63 14.35 -2.67 11.88
N TRP A 64 15.50 -2.14 11.49
CA TRP A 64 15.66 -0.75 11.07
C TRP A 64 15.89 -0.69 9.56
N GLU A 65 15.60 0.48 8.98
CA GLU A 65 15.93 0.77 7.59
C GLU A 65 17.45 0.67 7.38
N ASP A 66 17.88 -0.12 6.39
CA ASP A 66 19.27 -0.10 5.96
C ASP A 66 19.54 1.13 5.08
N ILE A 67 20.27 2.09 5.61
CA ILE A 67 20.66 3.35 4.94
C ILE A 67 22.06 3.32 4.35
N SER A 68 22.68 2.14 4.25
CA SER A 68 23.98 2.01 3.58
C SER A 68 23.89 2.43 2.10
N ILE A 69 25.00 2.90 1.56
CA ILE A 69 25.06 3.30 0.13
C ILE A 69 24.68 2.12 -0.78
N GLY A 70 25.07 0.91 -0.41
CA GLY A 70 24.69 -0.30 -1.14
C GLY A 70 23.18 -0.53 -1.17
N ALA A 71 22.50 -0.42 -0.02
CA ALA A 71 21.06 -0.56 0.08
C ALA A 71 20.32 0.53 -0.69
N LEU A 72 20.82 1.78 -0.62
CA LEU A 72 20.26 2.89 -1.38
C LEU A 72 20.37 2.67 -2.89
N ALA A 73 21.53 2.17 -3.36
CA ALA A 73 21.74 1.83 -4.77
C ALA A 73 20.83 0.66 -5.22
N ALA A 74 20.65 -0.36 -4.38
CA ALA A 74 19.77 -1.49 -4.66
C ALA A 74 18.30 -1.04 -4.78
N ARG A 75 17.82 -0.16 -3.87
CA ARG A 75 16.49 0.45 -3.97
C ARG A 75 16.31 1.25 -5.25
N GLN A 76 17.34 2.01 -5.65
CA GLN A 76 17.31 2.76 -6.90
C GLN A 76 17.15 1.84 -8.11
N ALA A 77 17.94 0.76 -8.17
CA ALA A 77 17.84 -0.24 -9.24
C ALA A 77 16.44 -0.87 -9.29
N HIS A 78 15.89 -1.25 -8.12
CA HIS A 78 14.54 -1.80 -8.04
C HIS A 78 13.48 -0.83 -8.55
N ARG A 79 13.54 0.45 -8.19
CA ARG A 79 12.59 1.46 -8.68
C ARG A 79 12.66 1.65 -10.20
N GLN A 80 13.84 1.51 -10.79
CA GLN A 80 13.99 1.52 -12.25
C GLN A 80 13.33 0.29 -12.89
N GLU A 81 13.45 -0.90 -12.28
CA GLU A 81 12.75 -2.11 -12.77
C GLU A 81 11.22 -1.95 -12.65
N VAL A 82 10.72 -1.40 -11.55
CA VAL A 82 9.29 -1.10 -11.38
C VAL A 82 8.78 -0.17 -12.48
N LEU A 83 9.54 0.85 -12.87
CA LEU A 83 9.17 1.72 -14.00
C LEU A 83 9.15 0.97 -15.35
N LYS A 84 10.03 0.01 -15.55
CA LYS A 84 10.00 -0.85 -16.76
C LYS A 84 8.79 -1.77 -16.75
N ASP A 85 8.50 -2.40 -15.62
CA ASP A 85 7.32 -3.25 -15.46
C ASP A 85 6.03 -2.45 -15.71
N LEU A 86 5.95 -1.24 -15.16
CA LEU A 86 4.83 -0.34 -15.39
C LEU A 86 4.68 0.01 -16.88
N ALA A 87 5.78 0.32 -17.56
CA ALA A 87 5.78 0.68 -18.98
C ALA A 87 5.34 -0.48 -19.89
N ALA A 88 5.47 -1.73 -19.46
CA ALA A 88 4.99 -2.89 -20.16
C ALA A 88 3.45 -3.04 -20.11
N ILE A 89 2.76 -2.34 -19.20
CA ILE A 89 1.30 -2.38 -19.07
C ILE A 89 0.68 -1.41 -20.10
N PRO A 90 -0.21 -1.89 -20.99
CA PRO A 90 -0.81 -1.05 -22.03
C PRO A 90 -1.81 -0.06 -21.41
N ARG A 91 -1.35 1.16 -21.13
CA ARG A 91 -2.11 2.24 -20.49
C ARG A 91 -3.45 2.52 -21.17
N ASP A 92 -3.48 2.44 -22.49
CA ASP A 92 -4.68 2.78 -23.30
C ASP A 92 -5.84 1.80 -23.06
N GLN A 93 -5.53 0.59 -22.58
CA GLN A 93 -6.51 -0.45 -22.29
C GLN A 93 -6.97 -0.41 -20.81
N LEU A 94 -6.43 0.49 -20.01
CA LEU A 94 -6.82 0.68 -18.61
C LEU A 94 -8.16 1.44 -18.50
N SER A 95 -8.86 1.22 -17.41
CA SER A 95 -10.02 2.05 -17.04
C SER A 95 -9.60 3.51 -16.81
N PRO A 96 -10.51 4.51 -16.90
CA PRO A 96 -10.17 5.90 -16.60
C PRO A 96 -9.54 6.10 -15.22
N ALA A 97 -10.02 5.38 -14.19
CA ALA A 97 -9.47 5.42 -12.84
C ALA A 97 -8.05 4.82 -12.80
N ASP A 98 -7.85 3.68 -13.45
CA ASP A 98 -6.53 3.02 -13.49
C ASP A 98 -5.51 3.82 -14.32
N ARG A 99 -5.94 4.53 -15.36
CA ARG A 99 -5.05 5.46 -16.07
C ARG A 99 -4.54 6.57 -15.17
N LEU A 100 -5.39 7.12 -14.33
CA LEU A 100 -4.99 8.14 -13.36
C LEU A 100 -3.99 7.54 -12.36
N ASN A 101 -4.29 6.38 -11.80
CA ASN A 101 -3.41 5.69 -10.86
C ASN A 101 -2.05 5.36 -11.51
N TYR A 102 -2.06 4.85 -12.74
CA TYR A 102 -0.86 4.60 -13.54
C TYR A 102 -0.01 5.87 -13.69
N ASP A 103 -0.63 7.00 -14.08
CA ASP A 103 0.08 8.26 -14.32
C ASP A 103 0.66 8.84 -13.02
N LEU A 104 -0.10 8.80 -11.91
CA LEU A 104 0.37 9.25 -10.60
C LEU A 104 1.53 8.39 -10.10
N PHE A 105 1.40 7.07 -10.18
CA PHE A 105 2.44 6.13 -9.77
C PHE A 105 3.71 6.32 -10.59
N ARG A 106 3.57 6.41 -11.93
CA ARG A 106 4.70 6.69 -12.81
C ARG A 106 5.42 7.98 -12.44
N HIS A 107 4.66 9.05 -12.23
CA HIS A 107 5.22 10.36 -11.87
C HIS A 107 5.99 10.28 -10.55
N GLN A 108 5.40 9.68 -9.52
CA GLN A 108 6.03 9.51 -8.21
C GLN A 108 7.37 8.76 -8.31
N TYR A 109 7.39 7.65 -9.04
CA TYR A 109 8.58 6.84 -9.21
C TYR A 109 9.66 7.53 -10.06
N GLN A 110 9.25 8.24 -11.12
CA GLN A 110 10.18 9.04 -11.93
C GLN A 110 10.86 10.13 -11.10
N MET A 111 10.11 10.88 -10.31
CA MET A 111 10.66 11.90 -9.41
C MET A 111 11.64 11.31 -8.40
N THR A 112 11.34 10.12 -7.85
CA THR A 112 12.22 9.45 -6.90
C THR A 112 13.52 8.98 -7.57
N VAL A 113 13.42 8.40 -8.77
CA VAL A 113 14.59 7.95 -9.56
C VAL A 113 15.46 9.14 -9.96
N GLU A 114 14.86 10.24 -10.39
CA GLU A 114 15.58 11.48 -10.73
C GLU A 114 16.24 12.09 -9.51
N GLY A 115 15.54 12.16 -8.37
CA GLY A 115 16.08 12.69 -7.12
C GLY A 115 17.35 11.97 -6.66
N PHE A 116 17.47 10.67 -6.97
CA PHE A 116 18.69 9.91 -6.66
C PHE A 116 19.91 10.43 -7.43
N GLN A 117 19.76 10.85 -8.69
CA GLN A 117 20.83 11.43 -9.50
C GLN A 117 21.34 12.74 -8.89
N HIS A 118 20.46 13.50 -8.24
CA HIS A 118 20.80 14.73 -7.50
C HIS A 118 21.24 14.48 -6.07
N ARG A 119 21.51 13.23 -5.69
CA ARG A 119 21.96 12.82 -4.35
C ARG A 119 21.06 13.29 -3.21
N GLN A 120 19.76 13.41 -3.46
CA GLN A 120 18.78 13.80 -2.43
C GLN A 120 18.81 12.88 -1.21
N TYR A 121 19.22 11.63 -1.40
CA TYR A 121 19.39 10.65 -0.32
C TYR A 121 20.46 11.05 0.73
N LEU A 122 21.33 12.02 0.43
CA LEU A 122 22.30 12.57 1.40
C LEU A 122 21.67 13.62 2.32
N ILE A 123 20.51 14.17 1.95
CA ILE A 123 19.80 15.20 2.72
C ILE A 123 18.76 14.49 3.60
N ARG A 124 19.23 13.83 4.65
CA ARG A 124 18.35 12.99 5.51
C ARG A 124 17.91 13.66 6.80
N THR A 125 18.47 14.82 7.12
CA THR A 125 18.12 15.55 8.33
C THR A 125 17.52 16.91 7.99
N SER A 126 16.36 17.17 8.58
CA SER A 126 15.70 18.47 8.58
C SER A 126 15.16 18.76 9.98
N THR A 127 14.55 19.90 10.19
CA THR A 127 13.87 20.22 11.46
C THR A 127 12.68 19.27 11.74
N LEU A 128 12.13 18.62 10.70
CA LEU A 128 10.95 17.75 10.79
C LEU A 128 11.26 16.27 10.54
N SER A 129 12.44 15.94 10.04
CA SER A 129 12.82 14.57 9.71
C SER A 129 14.27 14.27 10.11
N GLY A 130 14.51 13.05 10.50
CA GLY A 130 15.79 12.55 10.97
C GLY A 130 15.65 11.69 12.22
N VAL A 131 16.76 11.27 12.80
CA VAL A 131 16.77 10.40 13.97
C VAL A 131 16.01 11.00 15.16
N GLN A 132 15.95 12.33 15.28
CA GLN A 132 15.19 13.02 16.32
C GLN A 132 13.66 12.82 16.20
N GLY A 133 13.17 12.39 15.05
CA GLY A 133 11.74 12.15 14.82
C GLY A 133 11.31 10.71 15.06
N THR A 134 12.24 9.79 15.35
CA THR A 134 11.90 8.37 15.54
C THR A 134 11.06 8.11 16.79
N GLU A 135 11.16 8.96 17.81
CA GLU A 135 10.33 8.87 19.02
C GLU A 135 8.83 8.96 18.74
N PHE A 136 8.42 9.72 17.70
CA PHE A 136 7.00 9.84 17.34
C PHE A 136 6.39 8.53 16.84
N VAL A 137 7.21 7.59 16.38
CA VAL A 137 6.73 6.27 15.95
C VAL A 137 6.22 5.48 17.15
N VAL A 138 6.86 5.62 18.31
CA VAL A 138 6.48 4.93 19.56
C VAL A 138 5.04 5.22 19.95
N ASP A 139 4.56 6.45 19.75
CA ASP A 139 3.19 6.84 20.06
C ASP A 139 2.14 6.12 19.19
N SER A 140 2.54 5.65 18.00
CA SER A 140 1.69 4.90 17.08
C SER A 140 1.72 3.39 17.32
N LEU A 141 2.72 2.89 18.05
CA LEU A 141 2.90 1.47 18.30
C LEU A 141 1.93 0.96 19.38
N ARG A 142 1.45 -0.24 19.16
CA ARG A 142 0.61 -0.95 20.11
C ARG A 142 1.33 -2.19 20.61
N PHE A 143 1.80 -2.13 21.84
CA PHE A 143 2.43 -3.26 22.53
C PHE A 143 1.37 -4.15 23.15
N HIS A 144 1.22 -5.38 22.68
CA HIS A 144 0.25 -6.36 23.18
C HIS A 144 0.92 -7.60 23.77
N THR A 145 2.16 -7.87 23.42
CA THR A 145 2.92 -9.05 23.84
C THR A 145 4.31 -8.63 24.33
N ILE A 146 4.96 -9.51 25.09
CA ILE A 146 6.36 -9.31 25.51
C ILE A 146 7.27 -9.15 24.28
N LYS A 147 7.03 -9.93 23.23
CA LYS A 147 7.79 -9.83 21.99
C LYS A 147 7.77 -8.42 21.38
N ASP A 148 6.67 -7.69 21.54
CA ASP A 148 6.58 -6.32 20.98
C ASP A 148 7.55 -5.36 21.71
N PHE A 149 7.84 -5.62 22.98
CA PHE A 149 8.84 -4.85 23.73
C PHE A 149 10.27 -5.31 23.42
N ASP A 150 10.46 -6.59 23.11
CA ASP A 150 11.77 -7.14 22.75
C ASP A 150 12.22 -6.70 21.36
N ASP A 151 11.27 -6.47 20.46
CA ASP A 151 11.51 -6.05 19.07
C ASP A 151 11.84 -4.54 18.98
N TRP A 152 11.56 -3.75 20.06
CA TRP A 152 11.78 -2.29 20.14
C TRP A 152 12.79 -1.91 21.21
#